data_94508189cf9958dcd4d1daed6dd24725
#
_entry.id   94508189cf9958dcd4d1daed6dd24725
#
_cell.length_a   1.000
_cell.length_b   1.000
_cell.length_c   1.000
_cell.angle_alpha   90.00
_cell.angle_beta   90.00
_cell.angle_gamma   90.00
#
_symmetry.space_group_name_H-M   'P 1'
#
loop_
_entity.id
_entity.type
_entity.pdbx_description
1 polymer ?
#
loop_
_entity_poly.entity_id
_entity_poly.type
_entity_poly.pdbx_seq_one_letter_code
_entity_poly.pdbx_strand_id
1 'polypeptide(L)'
;FSGHAANWKGYLKGIEAGDKYALELWNTIQNDAHYKGKTTLFITSDHGRHLDGVKNGYINHGCDCEGCRHINLLALGPDFKQNKIFTHQRNQKDIASTIAYMLSFQMATSKGEVMMEMFK
;
A
#
# COMPACT_ATOMS: atom_id res chain seq x y z
N PHE A 1 6.37 7.89 -13.33
CA PHE A 1 6.88 8.62 -14.52
C PHE A 1 7.28 7.65 -15.63
N SER A 2 8.12 6.64 -15.35
CA SER A 2 8.60 5.67 -16.36
C SER A 2 7.50 4.86 -17.04
N GLY A 3 6.40 4.55 -16.34
CA GLY A 3 5.24 3.86 -16.92
C GLY A 3 4.62 4.66 -18.06
N HIS A 4 4.28 5.93 -17.84
CA HIS A 4 3.71 6.80 -18.87
C HIS A 4 4.65 7.09 -20.04
N ALA A 5 5.94 6.98 -19.81
CA ALA A 5 6.95 7.09 -20.87
C ALA A 5 7.17 5.78 -21.66
N ALA A 6 6.36 4.76 -21.44
CA ALA A 6 6.51 3.42 -22.02
C ALA A 6 7.90 2.79 -21.79
N ASN A 7 8.59 3.21 -20.73
CA ASN A 7 9.91 2.69 -20.38
C ASN A 7 9.77 1.53 -19.38
N TRP A 8 9.57 0.32 -19.91
CA TRP A 8 9.39 -0.88 -19.08
C TRP A 8 10.58 -1.14 -18.13
N LYS A 9 11.79 -1.06 -18.65
CA LYS A 9 13.01 -1.25 -17.84
C LYS A 9 13.12 -0.23 -16.71
N GLY A 10 12.82 1.03 -17.00
CA GLY A 10 12.76 2.09 -16.00
C GLY A 10 11.64 1.90 -14.98
N TYR A 11 10.50 1.36 -15.43
CA TYR A 11 9.37 1.03 -14.56
C TYR A 11 9.73 -0.07 -13.55
N LEU A 12 10.35 -1.17 -14.00
CA LEU A 12 10.83 -2.24 -13.12
C LEU A 12 11.89 -1.75 -12.13
N LYS A 13 12.86 -0.96 -12.59
CA LYS A 13 13.85 -0.34 -11.70
C LYS A 13 13.21 0.57 -10.65
N GLY A 14 12.12 1.24 -10.98
CA GLY A 14 11.34 2.04 -10.03
C GLY A 14 10.72 1.19 -8.93
N ILE A 15 10.20 0.01 -9.28
CA ILE A 15 9.65 -0.95 -8.30
C ILE A 15 10.76 -1.47 -7.38
N GLU A 16 11.88 -1.92 -7.95
CA GLU A 16 13.06 -2.38 -7.19
C GLU A 16 13.58 -1.31 -6.22
N ALA A 17 13.67 -0.06 -6.68
CA ALA A 17 14.11 1.05 -5.84
C ALA A 17 13.10 1.34 -4.71
N GLY A 18 11.80 1.29 -5.01
CA GLY A 18 10.73 1.45 -4.01
C GLY A 18 10.81 0.40 -2.91
N ASP A 19 11.00 -0.86 -3.27
CA ASP A 19 11.16 -1.97 -2.33
C ASP A 19 12.39 -1.77 -1.44
N LYS A 20 13.53 -1.41 -2.04
CA LYS A 20 14.75 -1.11 -1.31
C LYS A 20 14.55 0.03 -0.30
N TYR A 21 13.93 1.13 -0.70
CA TYR A 21 13.68 2.27 0.20
C TYR A 21 12.70 1.92 1.32
N ALA A 22 11.69 1.10 1.03
CA ALA A 22 10.78 0.60 2.05
C ALA A 22 11.51 -0.24 3.11
N LEU A 23 12.43 -1.11 2.68
CA LEU A 23 13.27 -1.89 3.59
C LEU A 23 14.24 -1.01 4.40
N GLU A 24 14.88 -0.02 3.77
CA GLU A 24 15.76 0.94 4.46
C GLU A 24 15.00 1.71 5.54
N LEU A 25 13.80 2.19 5.22
CA LEU A 25 12.93 2.89 6.18
C LEU A 25 12.55 1.97 7.34
N TRP A 26 12.12 0.74 7.05
CA TRP A 26 11.77 -0.23 8.08
C TRP A 26 12.96 -0.55 9.00
N ASN A 27 14.14 -0.76 8.43
CA ASN A 27 15.36 -1.01 9.19
C ASN A 27 15.73 0.20 10.07
N THR A 28 15.57 1.41 9.56
CA THR A 28 15.78 2.64 10.35
C THR A 28 14.84 2.67 11.55
N ILE A 29 13.56 2.40 11.36
CA ILE A 29 12.56 2.30 12.45
C ILE A 29 12.95 1.23 13.46
N GLN A 30 13.40 0.05 13.02
CA GLN A 30 13.73 -1.06 13.91
C GLN A 30 15.07 -0.90 14.66
N ASN A 31 15.97 -0.07 14.15
CA ASN A 31 17.27 0.21 14.79
C ASN A 31 17.25 1.42 15.73
N ASP A 32 16.19 2.20 15.72
CA ASP A 32 16.03 3.36 16.60
C ASP A 32 15.20 3.01 17.83
N ALA A 33 15.75 3.18 19.03
CA ALA A 33 15.08 2.83 20.28
C ALA A 33 13.80 3.65 20.56
N HIS A 34 13.67 4.84 19.96
CA HIS A 34 12.46 5.65 20.07
C HIS A 34 11.31 5.08 19.23
N TYR A 35 11.58 4.56 18.05
CA TYR A 35 10.58 4.09 17.09
C TYR A 35 10.31 2.58 17.15
N LYS A 36 11.31 1.80 17.51
CA LYS A 36 11.21 0.33 17.55
C LYS A 36 10.05 -0.14 18.42
N GLY A 37 9.21 -0.99 17.86
CA GLY A 37 8.04 -1.54 18.56
C GLY A 37 6.92 -0.54 18.85
N LYS A 38 7.00 0.69 18.33
CA LYS A 38 6.00 1.75 18.53
C LYS A 38 5.51 2.38 17.23
N THR A 39 6.05 1.96 16.11
CA THR A 39 5.76 2.55 14.79
C THR A 39 5.06 1.56 13.89
N THR A 40 4.01 2.01 13.26
CA THR A 40 3.31 1.32 12.19
C THR A 40 3.67 1.95 10.86
N LEU A 41 3.96 1.12 9.87
CA LEU A 41 4.25 1.50 8.49
C LEU A 41 3.23 0.86 7.56
N PHE A 42 2.53 1.68 6.78
CA PHE A 42 1.71 1.25 5.65
C PHE A 42 2.42 1.59 4.34
N ILE A 43 2.50 0.62 3.45
CA ILE A 43 3.06 0.80 2.10
C ILE A 43 2.00 0.35 1.10
N THR A 44 1.61 1.25 0.21
CA THR A 44 0.60 0.98 -0.81
C THR A 44 0.89 1.78 -2.08
N SER A 45 0.19 1.48 -3.17
CA SER A 45 0.15 2.32 -4.37
C SER A 45 -1.15 3.12 -4.42
N ASP A 46 -1.11 4.24 -5.12
CA ASP A 46 -2.26 5.12 -5.34
C ASP A 46 -3.30 4.49 -6.28
N HIS A 47 -2.86 3.72 -7.27
CA HIS A 47 -3.67 2.97 -8.24
C HIS A 47 -2.85 1.86 -8.87
N GLY A 48 -3.52 0.94 -9.54
CA GLY A 48 -2.89 -0.04 -10.43
C GLY A 48 -2.74 0.51 -11.86
N ARG A 49 -2.50 -0.38 -12.83
CA ARG A 49 -2.37 -0.04 -14.26
C ARG A 49 -3.17 -1.01 -15.10
N HIS A 50 -3.44 -0.65 -16.35
CA HIS A 50 -4.09 -1.57 -17.28
C HIS A 50 -3.30 -2.88 -17.38
N LEU A 51 -4.02 -3.99 -17.48
CA LEU A 51 -3.43 -5.29 -17.78
C LEU A 51 -2.93 -5.31 -19.24
N ASP A 52 -2.03 -6.23 -19.55
CA ASP A 52 -1.60 -6.48 -20.91
C ASP A 52 -2.80 -6.81 -21.82
N GLY A 53 -2.81 -6.22 -23.00
CA GLY A 53 -3.93 -6.34 -23.93
C GLY A 53 -5.14 -5.44 -23.65
N VAL A 54 -5.17 -4.73 -22.52
CA VAL A 54 -6.21 -3.75 -22.21
C VAL A 54 -5.70 -2.35 -22.52
N LYS A 55 -6.33 -1.66 -23.48
CA LYS A 55 -5.90 -0.31 -23.92
C LYS A 55 -4.38 -0.28 -24.15
N ASN A 56 -3.67 0.60 -23.46
CA ASN A 56 -2.21 0.80 -23.59
C ASN A 56 -1.41 -0.05 -22.59
N GLY A 57 -2.01 -1.06 -21.95
CA GLY A 57 -1.35 -1.86 -20.94
C GLY A 57 -0.78 -1.00 -19.78
N TYR A 58 0.36 -1.38 -19.27
CA TYR A 58 0.98 -0.71 -18.12
C TYR A 58 1.30 0.79 -18.32
N ILE A 59 1.23 1.30 -19.53
CA ILE A 59 1.56 2.71 -19.85
C ILE A 59 0.56 3.67 -19.21
N ASN A 60 -0.70 3.23 -19.06
CA ASN A 60 -1.77 4.11 -18.59
C ASN A 60 -2.63 3.46 -17.50
N HIS A 61 -3.55 4.23 -16.96
CA HIS A 61 -4.51 3.87 -15.91
C HIS A 61 -5.75 4.75 -16.02
N GLY A 62 -6.69 4.64 -15.06
CA GLY A 62 -7.85 5.54 -14.93
C GLY A 62 -9.15 4.98 -15.50
N CYS A 63 -9.23 3.67 -15.73
CA CYS A 63 -10.50 2.99 -16.01
C CYS A 63 -10.85 2.00 -14.88
N ASP A 64 -12.05 1.41 -14.93
CA ASP A 64 -12.53 0.44 -13.94
C ASP A 64 -12.05 -1.00 -14.20
N CYS A 65 -11.04 -1.20 -15.05
CA CYS A 65 -10.50 -2.54 -15.27
C CYS A 65 -9.80 -3.07 -14.00
N GLU A 66 -9.75 -4.38 -13.89
CA GLU A 66 -9.14 -5.07 -12.76
C GLU A 66 -7.73 -4.56 -12.46
N GLY A 67 -6.87 -4.43 -13.47
CA GLY A 67 -5.50 -3.97 -13.29
C GLY A 67 -5.39 -2.55 -12.73
N CYS A 68 -6.25 -1.62 -13.15
CA CYS A 68 -6.28 -0.26 -12.61
C CYS A 68 -6.75 -0.22 -11.14
N ARG A 69 -7.61 -1.14 -10.76
CA ARG A 69 -8.19 -1.20 -9.41
C ARG A 69 -7.37 -2.06 -8.44
N HIS A 70 -6.44 -2.85 -8.97
CA HIS A 70 -5.60 -3.73 -8.15
C HIS A 70 -4.46 -2.93 -7.51
N ILE A 71 -4.50 -2.80 -6.21
CA ILE A 71 -3.42 -2.20 -5.39
C ILE A 71 -3.03 -3.18 -4.29
N ASN A 72 -1.78 -3.10 -3.89
CA ASN A 72 -1.27 -3.88 -2.76
C ASN A 72 -1.23 -3.00 -1.51
N LEU A 73 -1.41 -3.62 -0.35
CA LEU A 73 -1.19 -3.00 0.94
C LEU A 73 -0.28 -3.90 1.78
N LEU A 74 0.87 -3.38 2.16
CA LEU A 74 1.73 -3.97 3.17
C LEU A 74 1.60 -3.16 4.46
N ALA A 75 1.32 -3.82 5.57
CA ALA A 75 1.24 -3.20 6.88
C ALA A 75 2.23 -3.88 7.83
N LEU A 76 3.11 -3.09 8.40
CA LEU A 76 4.14 -3.50 9.34
C LEU A 76 3.96 -2.73 10.64
N GLY A 77 4.08 -3.41 11.77
CA GLY A 77 3.97 -2.75 13.07
C GLY A 77 3.60 -3.70 14.21
N PRO A 78 3.66 -3.21 15.46
CA PRO A 78 3.44 -4.03 16.64
C PRO A 78 2.00 -4.53 16.78
N ASP A 79 1.02 -3.83 16.21
CA ASP A 79 -0.40 -4.11 16.36
C ASP A 79 -0.91 -5.19 15.40
N PHE A 80 -0.15 -5.47 14.35
CA PHE A 80 -0.60 -6.35 13.27
C PHE A 80 -0.18 -7.80 13.46
N LYS A 81 -1.01 -8.70 12.93
CA LYS A 81 -0.67 -10.12 12.75
C LYS A 81 0.53 -10.25 11.83
N GLN A 82 1.49 -11.10 12.23
CA GLN A 82 2.71 -11.32 11.46
C GLN A 82 2.54 -12.46 10.46
N ASN A 83 3.21 -12.36 9.32
CA ASN A 83 3.25 -13.39 8.28
C ASN A 83 1.85 -13.84 7.82
N LYS A 84 0.93 -12.90 7.67
CA LYS A 84 -0.44 -13.16 7.21
C LYS A 84 -0.68 -12.47 5.88
N ILE A 85 -1.35 -13.18 5.00
CA ILE A 85 -1.92 -12.65 3.76
C ILE A 85 -3.43 -12.69 3.92
N PHE A 86 -4.08 -11.56 3.64
CA PHE A 86 -5.52 -11.43 3.67
C PHE A 86 -6.03 -11.28 2.23
N THR A 87 -7.06 -12.05 1.89
CA THR A 87 -7.69 -12.03 0.56
C THR A 87 -9.02 -11.29 0.56
N HIS A 88 -9.42 -10.74 1.71
CA HIS A 88 -10.63 -9.93 1.79
C HIS A 88 -10.48 -8.66 0.96
N GLN A 89 -11.44 -8.41 0.07
CA GLN A 89 -11.39 -7.23 -0.79
C GLN A 89 -11.55 -5.97 0.06
N ARG A 90 -10.60 -5.05 -0.09
CA ARG A 90 -10.55 -3.78 0.60
C ARG A 90 -10.49 -2.61 -0.38
N ASN A 91 -10.79 -1.43 0.13
CA ASN A 91 -10.71 -0.19 -0.64
C ASN A 91 -9.62 0.73 -0.06
N GLN A 92 -9.06 1.58 -0.88
CA GLN A 92 -8.05 2.55 -0.45
C GLN A 92 -8.54 3.47 0.69
N LYS A 93 -9.84 3.80 0.72
CA LYS A 93 -10.47 4.57 1.80
C LYS A 93 -10.43 3.86 3.16
N ASP A 94 -10.31 2.53 3.18
CA ASP A 94 -10.26 1.74 4.41
C ASP A 94 -8.95 1.95 5.17
N ILE A 95 -7.89 2.33 4.47
CA ILE A 95 -6.59 2.70 5.07
C ILE A 95 -6.77 3.89 6.01
N ALA A 96 -7.45 4.95 5.56
CA ALA A 96 -7.69 6.13 6.37
C ALA A 96 -8.53 5.82 7.62
N SER A 97 -9.59 5.02 7.48
CA SER A 97 -10.42 4.58 8.62
C SER A 97 -9.64 3.71 9.61
N THR A 98 -8.75 2.87 9.10
CA THR A 98 -7.89 2.03 9.94
C THR A 98 -6.87 2.88 10.72
N ILE A 99 -6.26 3.87 10.08
CA ILE A 99 -5.35 4.82 10.75
C ILE A 99 -6.09 5.61 11.81
N ALA A 100 -7.29 6.11 11.52
CA ALA A 100 -8.11 6.83 12.49
C ALA A 100 -8.44 5.98 13.72
N TYR A 101 -8.80 4.72 13.50
CA TYR A 101 -9.02 3.74 14.57
C TYR A 101 -7.77 3.57 15.46
N MET A 102 -6.60 3.36 14.85
CA MET A 102 -5.33 3.19 15.57
C MET A 102 -4.94 4.42 16.38
N LEU A 103 -5.26 5.61 15.89
CA LEU A 103 -4.97 6.89 16.55
C LEU A 103 -6.11 7.37 17.46
N SER A 104 -7.16 6.55 17.64
CA SER A 104 -8.31 6.81 18.51
C SER A 104 -9.06 8.11 18.22
N PHE A 105 -9.19 8.48 16.93
CA PHE A 105 -10.03 9.60 16.53
C PHE A 105 -11.12 9.17 15.53
N GLN A 106 -12.18 9.96 15.45
CA GLN A 106 -13.30 9.70 14.54
C GLN A 106 -13.15 10.52 13.25
N MET A 107 -13.41 9.87 12.12
CA MET A 107 -13.51 10.51 10.82
C MET A 107 -14.98 10.56 10.38
N ALA A 108 -15.70 11.60 10.77
CA ALA A 108 -17.16 11.72 10.56
C ALA A 108 -17.59 11.59 9.09
N THR A 109 -16.74 11.96 8.15
CA THR A 109 -17.02 11.90 6.70
C THR A 109 -16.45 10.68 5.99
N SER A 110 -15.69 9.83 6.69
CA SER A 110 -15.12 8.64 6.09
C SER A 110 -16.20 7.66 5.65
N LYS A 111 -15.99 7.06 4.48
CA LYS A 111 -16.80 5.96 3.93
C LYS A 111 -16.02 4.64 3.91
N GLY A 112 -14.83 4.62 4.50
CA GLY A 112 -14.02 3.42 4.64
C GLY A 112 -14.39 2.62 5.89
N GLU A 113 -14.03 1.35 5.88
CA GLU A 113 -14.18 0.43 7.01
C GLU A 113 -12.80 0.18 7.67
N VAL A 114 -12.81 -0.11 8.96
CA VAL A 114 -11.58 -0.51 9.66
C VAL A 114 -11.23 -1.94 9.28
N MET A 115 -9.99 -2.17 8.90
CA MET A 115 -9.48 -3.50 8.53
C MET A 115 -9.14 -4.33 9.77
N MET A 116 -10.18 -4.70 10.55
CA MET A 116 -10.02 -5.37 11.84
C MET A 116 -9.30 -6.71 11.76
N GLU A 117 -9.38 -7.39 10.63
CA GLU A 117 -8.72 -8.68 10.39
C GLU A 117 -7.19 -8.61 10.47
N MET A 118 -6.61 -7.43 10.30
CA MET A 118 -5.15 -7.22 10.33
C MET A 118 -4.58 -7.20 11.76
N PHE A 119 -5.41 -6.86 12.75
CA PHE A 119 -4.96 -6.71 14.14
C PHE A 119 -4.81 -8.06 14.86
N LYS A 120 -3.95 -8.06 15.90
CA LYS A 120 -3.75 -9.21 16.81
C LYS A 120 -4.97 -9.47 17.66
#